data_a5becf7115cd4504787a1552e3f9baac
#
_entry.id   a5becf7115cd4504787a1552e3f9baac
#
_cell.length_a   1.000
_cell.length_b   1.000
_cell.length_c   1.000
_cell.angle_alpha   90.00
_cell.angle_beta   90.00
_cell.angle_gamma   90.00
#
_symmetry.space_group_name_H-M   'P 1'
#
loop_
_entity.id
_entity.type
_entity.pdbx_description
1 polymer ?
#
loop_
_entity_poly.entity_id
_entity_poly.type
_entity_poly.pdbx_seq_one_letter_code
_entity_poly.pdbx_strand_id
1 'polypeptide(L)'
;PVSMVDASLRMEIVNLFRKLRDEQQVSVIYVTHDLATAYYISNRIAIMLRGYVVESGPVEAVLDEPLHPYSRLLKESIPKPQPTEKVAWAARIDLGATEVKEFGRVGCKFAGRCPHVMDICRTADPPDVQVGQQSVKCFLYT
;
A
#
# COMPACT_ATOMS: atom_id res chain seq x y z
N PRO A 1 6.97 -15.88 -1.32
CA PRO A 1 7.72 -16.95 -2.02
C PRO A 1 8.66 -16.41 -3.09
N VAL A 2 8.39 -15.23 -3.67
CA VAL A 2 9.14 -14.72 -4.84
C VAL A 2 10.13 -13.59 -4.53
N SER A 3 10.21 -13.12 -3.31
CA SER A 3 11.04 -11.96 -2.92
C SER A 3 12.54 -12.22 -2.97
N MET A 4 12.98 -13.49 -2.98
CA MET A 4 14.39 -13.89 -3.05
C MET A 4 14.74 -14.57 -4.39
N VAL A 5 13.89 -14.43 -5.40
CA VAL A 5 14.03 -15.09 -6.70
C VAL A 5 14.39 -14.05 -7.74
N ASP A 6 15.21 -14.43 -8.74
CA ASP A 6 15.56 -13.58 -9.87
C ASP A 6 14.34 -12.98 -10.58
N ALA A 7 14.49 -11.80 -11.16
CA ALA A 7 13.38 -11.06 -11.76
C ALA A 7 12.67 -11.86 -12.87
N SER A 8 13.40 -12.61 -13.69
CA SER A 8 12.84 -13.46 -14.75
C SER A 8 12.00 -14.60 -14.19
N LEU A 9 12.55 -15.37 -13.24
CA LEU A 9 11.86 -16.49 -12.61
C LEU A 9 10.68 -15.99 -11.76
N ARG A 10 10.78 -14.79 -11.14
CA ARG A 10 9.66 -14.16 -10.42
C ARG A 10 8.47 -13.95 -11.36
N MET A 11 8.71 -13.41 -12.55
CA MET A 11 7.65 -13.17 -13.52
C MET A 11 7.02 -14.47 -14.05
N GLU A 12 7.79 -15.53 -14.21
CA GLU A 12 7.26 -16.85 -14.56
C GLU A 12 6.31 -17.39 -13.49
N ILE A 13 6.69 -17.29 -12.21
CA ILE A 13 5.85 -17.70 -11.09
C ILE A 13 4.57 -16.85 -11.00
N VAL A 14 4.68 -15.54 -11.18
CA VAL A 14 3.53 -14.61 -11.19
C VAL A 14 2.58 -14.96 -12.34
N ASN A 15 3.11 -15.24 -13.54
CA ASN A 15 2.32 -15.67 -14.68
C ASN A 15 1.63 -17.02 -14.45
N LEU A 16 2.29 -17.97 -13.76
CA LEU A 16 1.67 -19.24 -13.38
C LEU A 16 0.47 -19.02 -12.45
N PHE A 17 0.58 -18.16 -11.44
CA PHE A 17 -0.55 -17.82 -10.57
C PHE A 17 -1.68 -17.12 -11.33
N ARG A 18 -1.36 -16.25 -12.26
CA ARG A 18 -2.34 -15.61 -13.13
C ARG A 18 -3.09 -16.64 -13.97
N LYS A 19 -2.37 -17.58 -14.59
CA LYS A 19 -2.97 -18.69 -15.35
C LYS A 19 -3.88 -19.57 -14.49
N LEU A 20 -3.46 -19.95 -13.29
CA LEU A 20 -4.28 -20.71 -12.36
C LEU A 20 -5.56 -19.96 -11.96
N ARG A 21 -5.47 -18.64 -11.73
CA ARG A 21 -6.64 -17.81 -11.45
C ARG A 21 -7.60 -17.78 -12.64
N ASP A 22 -7.09 -17.53 -13.84
CA ASP A 22 -7.93 -17.28 -15.01
C ASP A 22 -8.51 -18.58 -15.61
N GLU A 23 -7.73 -19.68 -15.68
CA GLU A 23 -8.12 -20.94 -16.28
C GLU A 23 -8.78 -21.90 -15.29
N GLN A 24 -8.30 -21.95 -14.05
CA GLN A 24 -8.77 -22.87 -13.02
C GLN A 24 -9.74 -22.24 -12.03
N GLN A 25 -10.04 -20.93 -12.18
CA GLN A 25 -10.92 -20.17 -11.29
C GLN A 25 -10.49 -20.25 -9.80
N VAL A 26 -9.18 -20.38 -9.56
CA VAL A 26 -8.61 -20.44 -8.21
C VAL A 26 -8.51 -19.03 -7.63
N SER A 27 -9.00 -18.83 -6.42
CA SER A 27 -8.77 -17.59 -5.69
C SER A 27 -7.36 -17.57 -5.10
N VAL A 28 -6.60 -16.51 -5.38
CA VAL A 28 -5.21 -16.37 -4.94
C VAL A 28 -5.07 -15.16 -4.02
N ILE A 29 -4.53 -15.35 -2.82
CA ILE A 29 -4.08 -14.26 -1.96
C ILE A 29 -2.57 -14.11 -2.16
N TYR A 30 -2.17 -12.97 -2.74
CA TYR A 30 -0.78 -12.66 -3.05
C TYR A 30 -0.26 -11.57 -2.12
N VAL A 31 0.64 -11.93 -1.19
CA VAL A 31 1.27 -10.99 -0.26
C VAL A 31 2.63 -10.58 -0.80
N THR A 32 2.81 -9.30 -1.05
CA THR A 32 4.04 -8.73 -1.61
C THR A 32 4.25 -7.29 -1.11
N HIS A 33 5.48 -6.82 -1.18
CA HIS A 33 5.82 -5.40 -1.05
C HIS A 33 6.08 -4.74 -2.40
N ASP A 34 5.99 -5.48 -3.50
CA ASP A 34 6.21 -5.01 -4.87
C ASP A 34 4.87 -4.63 -5.50
N LEU A 35 4.60 -3.32 -5.56
CA LEU A 35 3.35 -2.79 -6.12
C LEU A 35 3.22 -3.04 -7.62
N ALA A 36 4.33 -3.15 -8.37
CA ALA A 36 4.28 -3.42 -9.80
C ALA A 36 3.77 -4.83 -10.08
N THR A 37 4.27 -5.85 -9.37
CA THR A 37 3.77 -7.22 -9.48
C THR A 37 2.34 -7.34 -8.93
N ALA A 38 2.00 -6.62 -7.85
CA ALA A 38 0.63 -6.58 -7.34
C ALA A 38 -0.34 -6.01 -8.37
N TYR A 39 0.01 -4.90 -9.03
CA TYR A 39 -0.79 -4.30 -10.10
C TYR A 39 -1.04 -5.28 -11.26
N TYR A 40 0.02 -6.00 -11.66
CA TYR A 40 -0.03 -6.91 -12.80
C TYR A 40 -0.94 -8.14 -12.57
N ILE A 41 -0.94 -8.69 -11.34
CA ILE A 41 -1.62 -9.98 -11.09
C ILE A 41 -2.99 -9.82 -10.42
N SER A 42 -3.22 -8.75 -9.65
CA SER A 42 -4.36 -8.66 -8.75
C SER A 42 -5.56 -7.97 -9.40
N ASN A 43 -6.76 -8.43 -9.08
CA ASN A 43 -8.01 -7.71 -9.40
C ASN A 43 -8.33 -6.67 -8.30
N ARG A 44 -7.99 -6.99 -7.06
CA ARG A 44 -8.18 -6.13 -5.89
C ARG A 44 -6.92 -6.09 -5.06
N ILE A 45 -6.69 -4.98 -4.37
CA ILE A 45 -5.56 -4.79 -3.47
C ILE A 45 -6.04 -4.31 -2.11
N ALA A 46 -5.29 -4.71 -1.07
CA ALA A 46 -5.41 -4.16 0.27
C ALA A 46 -4.03 -3.64 0.71
N ILE A 47 -3.93 -2.36 0.98
CA ILE A 47 -2.72 -1.72 1.51
C ILE A 47 -2.72 -1.87 3.02
N MET A 48 -1.68 -2.49 3.54
CA MET A 48 -1.53 -2.74 4.98
C MET A 48 -0.44 -1.87 5.59
N LEU A 49 -0.72 -1.32 6.76
CA LEU A 49 0.24 -0.61 7.60
C LEU A 49 0.12 -1.10 9.03
N ARG A 50 1.22 -1.64 9.58
CA ARG A 50 1.28 -2.08 10.99
C ARG A 50 0.12 -2.97 11.42
N GLY A 51 -0.24 -3.96 10.58
CA GLY A 51 -1.31 -4.91 10.84
C GLY A 51 -2.72 -4.44 10.49
N TYR A 52 -2.90 -3.19 10.09
CA TYR A 52 -4.19 -2.62 9.70
C TYR A 52 -4.30 -2.49 8.19
N VAL A 53 -5.44 -2.84 7.61
CA VAL A 53 -5.78 -2.47 6.24
C VAL A 53 -6.18 -0.99 6.28
N VAL A 54 -5.40 -0.13 5.61
CA VAL A 54 -5.64 1.31 5.57
C VAL A 54 -6.39 1.75 4.33
N GLU A 55 -6.30 0.95 3.26
CA GLU A 55 -7.04 1.18 2.03
C GLU A 55 -7.22 -0.13 1.27
N SER A 56 -8.36 -0.33 0.62
CA SER A 56 -8.61 -1.48 -0.23
C SER A 56 -9.62 -1.16 -1.35
N GLY A 57 -9.53 -1.91 -2.47
CA GLY A 57 -10.41 -1.71 -3.60
C GLY A 57 -9.92 -2.43 -4.86
N PRO A 58 -10.52 -2.15 -6.04
CA PRO A 58 -9.95 -2.53 -7.33
C PRO A 58 -8.52 -2.02 -7.44
N VAL A 59 -7.62 -2.82 -8.01
CA VAL A 59 -6.19 -2.50 -8.02
C VAL A 59 -5.90 -1.20 -8.77
N GLU A 60 -6.58 -0.97 -9.89
CA GLU A 60 -6.46 0.25 -10.68
C GLU A 60 -6.90 1.47 -9.86
N ALA A 61 -8.06 1.40 -9.20
CA ALA A 61 -8.58 2.52 -8.43
C ALA A 61 -7.62 2.90 -7.27
N VAL A 62 -7.14 1.91 -6.50
CA VAL A 62 -6.26 2.15 -5.35
C VAL A 62 -4.88 2.64 -5.78
N LEU A 63 -4.32 2.11 -6.89
CA LEU A 63 -2.96 2.48 -7.30
C LEU A 63 -2.92 3.71 -8.24
N ASP A 64 -4.00 3.98 -8.99
CA ASP A 64 -4.05 5.16 -9.85
C ASP A 64 -4.48 6.41 -9.06
N GLU A 65 -5.48 6.27 -8.18
CA GLU A 65 -6.01 7.35 -7.35
C GLU A 65 -6.04 6.98 -5.87
N PRO A 66 -4.87 6.79 -5.22
CA PRO A 66 -4.82 6.41 -3.82
C PRO A 66 -5.43 7.49 -2.92
N LEU A 67 -6.30 7.07 -2.02
CA LEU A 67 -7.00 7.96 -1.09
C LEU A 67 -6.18 8.18 0.19
N HIS A 68 -5.68 7.08 0.79
CA HIS A 68 -4.94 7.18 2.04
C HIS A 68 -3.56 7.83 1.82
N PRO A 69 -3.13 8.79 2.66
CA PRO A 69 -1.81 9.43 2.52
C PRO A 69 -0.62 8.46 2.51
N TYR A 70 -0.74 7.32 3.19
CA TYR A 70 0.28 6.26 3.14
C TYR A 70 0.34 5.57 1.77
N SER A 71 -0.82 5.29 1.15
CA SER A 71 -0.88 4.68 -0.18
C SER A 71 -0.31 5.61 -1.25
N ARG A 72 -0.53 6.93 -1.12
CA ARG A 72 0.10 7.95 -1.97
C ARG A 72 1.62 7.92 -1.84
N LEU A 73 2.12 7.87 -0.61
CA LEU A 73 3.56 7.75 -0.35
C LEU A 73 4.16 6.47 -0.96
N LEU A 74 3.47 5.33 -0.84
CA LEU A 74 3.92 4.07 -1.45
C LEU A 74 3.97 4.18 -2.99
N LYS A 75 2.95 4.76 -3.62
CA LYS A 75 2.93 5.00 -5.07
C LYS A 75 4.09 5.89 -5.52
N GLU A 76 4.34 6.97 -4.79
CA GLU A 76 5.44 7.90 -5.08
C GLU A 76 6.82 7.27 -4.90
N SER A 77 6.90 6.21 -4.07
CA SER A 77 8.14 5.47 -3.82
C SER A 77 8.49 4.48 -4.94
N ILE A 78 7.59 4.24 -5.89
CA ILE A 78 7.89 3.43 -7.08
C ILE A 78 8.88 4.21 -7.96
N PRO A 79 10.07 3.65 -8.28
CA PRO A 79 11.06 4.34 -9.12
C PRO A 79 10.46 4.65 -10.49
N LYS A 80 10.23 5.92 -10.79
CA LYS A 80 9.94 6.36 -12.16
C LYS A 80 11.24 6.32 -12.96
N PRO A 81 11.20 5.98 -14.26
CA PRO A 81 12.41 5.86 -15.08
C PRO A 81 13.10 7.21 -15.38
N GLN A 82 12.77 8.29 -14.69
CA GLN A 82 13.42 9.59 -14.85
C GLN A 82 14.37 9.90 -13.68
N PRO A 83 15.69 10.14 -13.95
CA PRO A 83 16.73 10.23 -12.92
C PRO A 83 16.73 11.50 -12.07
N THR A 84 15.98 12.53 -12.42
CA THR A 84 16.16 13.90 -11.88
C THR A 84 15.44 14.20 -10.57
N GLU A 85 14.49 13.37 -10.12
CA GLU A 85 13.69 13.65 -8.91
C GLU A 85 14.04 12.80 -7.67
N LYS A 86 15.09 11.97 -7.75
CA LYS A 86 15.45 11.01 -6.69
C LYS A 86 15.91 11.63 -5.37
N VAL A 87 16.23 12.91 -5.30
CA VAL A 87 16.91 13.50 -4.15
C VAL A 87 15.96 14.15 -3.14
N ALA A 88 14.78 14.60 -3.56
CA ALA A 88 13.94 15.44 -2.72
C ALA A 88 13.07 14.66 -1.70
N TRP A 89 12.73 13.39 -1.95
CA TRP A 89 11.85 12.62 -1.07
C TRP A 89 12.58 11.79 -0.02
N ALA A 90 13.79 11.29 -0.35
CA ALA A 90 14.60 10.50 0.58
C ALA A 90 14.97 11.29 1.86
N ALA A 91 15.05 12.61 1.74
CA ALA A 91 15.32 13.50 2.88
C ALA A 91 14.11 13.70 3.83
N ARG A 92 12.92 13.19 3.50
CA ARG A 92 11.69 13.38 4.30
C ARG A 92 11.28 12.18 5.12
N ILE A 93 11.96 11.05 5.01
CA ILE A 93 11.60 9.82 5.71
C ILE A 93 12.74 9.39 6.62
N ASP A 94 12.68 9.79 7.87
CA ASP A 94 13.50 9.19 8.94
C ASP A 94 12.85 7.84 9.33
N LEU A 95 13.43 6.75 8.83
CA LEU A 95 12.91 5.39 9.00
C LEU A 95 13.43 4.68 10.27
N GLY A 96 14.35 5.29 11.01
CA GLY A 96 15.22 4.50 11.90
C GLY A 96 14.78 4.31 13.36
N ALA A 97 14.07 5.25 13.97
CA ALA A 97 13.88 5.23 15.43
C ALA A 97 12.42 5.13 15.89
N THR A 98 11.48 5.29 14.98
CA THR A 98 10.07 5.53 15.29
C THR A 98 9.21 4.26 15.28
N GLU A 99 9.71 3.15 14.72
CA GLU A 99 8.84 2.01 14.38
C GLU A 99 8.27 1.26 15.59
N VAL A 100 9.06 0.98 16.61
CA VAL A 100 8.62 0.15 17.74
C VAL A 100 7.57 0.88 18.59
N LYS A 101 7.75 2.18 18.83
CA LYS A 101 6.80 3.00 19.60
C LYS A 101 5.48 3.23 18.87
N GLU A 102 5.49 3.14 17.54
CA GLU A 102 4.33 3.43 16.73
C GLU A 102 3.41 2.22 16.49
N PHE A 103 3.88 0.97 16.73
CA PHE A 103 3.01 -0.22 16.65
C PHE A 103 1.88 -0.19 17.68
N GLY A 104 2.18 0.24 18.92
CA GLY A 104 1.20 0.36 20.00
C GLY A 104 0.42 1.67 20.02
N ARG A 105 0.60 2.54 19.01
CA ARG A 105 -0.05 3.85 18.97
C ARG A 105 -1.57 3.73 18.89
N VAL A 106 -2.28 4.44 19.75
CA VAL A 106 -3.71 4.70 19.61
C VAL A 106 -3.93 5.65 18.46
N GLY A 107 -5.02 5.45 17.70
CA GLY A 107 -5.36 6.27 16.55
C GLY A 107 -4.71 5.81 15.23
N CYS A 108 -4.73 6.70 14.25
CA CYS A 108 -4.22 6.39 12.91
C CYS A 108 -2.74 5.98 12.95
N LYS A 109 -2.44 4.82 12.40
CA LYS A 109 -1.08 4.23 12.40
C LYS A 109 -0.09 5.02 11.54
N PHE A 110 -0.57 5.94 10.70
CA PHE A 110 0.24 6.84 9.89
C PHE A 110 0.36 8.25 10.47
N ALA A 111 -0.32 8.56 11.58
CA ALA A 111 -0.42 9.92 12.13
C ALA A 111 0.95 10.60 12.39
N GLY A 112 1.99 9.83 12.71
CA GLY A 112 3.35 10.38 12.95
C GLY A 112 4.03 10.96 11.70
N ARG A 113 3.60 10.54 10.51
CA ARG A 113 4.21 10.92 9.21
C ARG A 113 3.22 11.51 8.21
N CYS A 114 1.95 11.62 8.61
CA CYS A 114 0.89 12.12 7.73
C CYS A 114 0.99 13.64 7.56
N PRO A 115 1.08 14.18 6.34
CA PRO A 115 1.10 15.62 6.09
C PRO A 115 -0.25 16.29 6.40
N HIS A 116 -1.33 15.50 6.52
CA HIS A 116 -2.69 15.96 6.80
C HIS A 116 -3.16 15.53 8.19
N VAL A 117 -2.22 15.30 9.14
CA VAL A 117 -2.57 14.83 10.48
C VAL A 117 -3.45 15.85 11.20
N MET A 118 -4.52 15.36 11.83
CA MET A 118 -5.43 16.10 12.71
C MET A 118 -5.31 15.57 14.14
N ASP A 119 -5.77 16.31 15.14
CA ASP A 119 -5.72 15.88 16.55
C ASP A 119 -6.46 14.58 16.79
N ILE A 120 -7.61 14.39 16.14
CA ILE A 120 -8.39 13.15 16.19
C ILE A 120 -7.59 11.94 15.67
N CYS A 121 -6.69 12.12 14.71
CA CYS A 121 -5.85 11.03 14.19
C CYS A 121 -4.89 10.46 15.26
N ARG A 122 -4.64 11.21 16.33
CA ARG A 122 -3.73 10.81 17.43
C ARG A 122 -4.45 10.11 18.56
N THR A 123 -5.78 10.26 18.64
CA THR A 123 -6.60 9.85 19.79
C THR A 123 -7.62 8.77 19.47
N ALA A 124 -8.03 8.66 18.20
CA ALA A 124 -9.03 7.70 17.76
C ALA A 124 -8.60 6.95 16.50
N ASP A 125 -9.01 5.68 16.39
CA ASP A 125 -8.82 4.89 15.16
C ASP A 125 -9.80 5.37 14.09
N PRO A 126 -9.34 5.65 12.85
CA PRO A 126 -10.23 6.04 11.78
C PRO A 126 -11.23 4.92 11.45
N PRO A 127 -12.51 5.24 11.20
CA PRO A 127 -13.46 4.28 10.68
C PRO A 127 -13.14 3.88 9.24
N ASP A 128 -13.71 2.76 8.80
CA ASP A 128 -13.74 2.40 7.38
C ASP A 128 -14.77 3.27 6.66
N VAL A 129 -14.32 4.06 5.69
CA VAL A 129 -15.17 4.93 4.88
C VAL A 129 -15.16 4.43 3.44
N GLN A 130 -16.33 4.26 2.84
CA GLN A 130 -16.46 3.89 1.44
C GLN A 130 -16.44 5.15 0.57
N VAL A 131 -15.49 5.21 -0.35
CA VAL A 131 -15.35 6.30 -1.34
C VAL A 131 -15.33 5.67 -2.73
N GLY A 132 -16.44 5.74 -3.45
CA GLY A 132 -16.59 5.05 -4.72
C GLY A 132 -16.42 3.53 -4.55
N GLN A 133 -15.43 2.96 -5.24
CA GLN A 133 -15.13 1.53 -5.18
C GLN A 133 -14.03 1.18 -4.16
N GLN A 134 -13.53 2.16 -3.44
CA GLN A 134 -12.45 2.00 -2.46
C GLN A 134 -13.00 2.12 -1.04
N SER A 135 -12.44 1.34 -0.12
CA SER A 135 -12.61 1.50 1.33
C SER A 135 -11.33 2.08 1.91
N VAL A 136 -11.43 3.14 2.70
CA VAL A 136 -10.28 3.83 3.28
C VAL A 136 -10.47 4.10 4.77
N LYS A 137 -9.43 3.85 5.57
CA LYS A 137 -9.37 4.20 7.00
C LYS A 137 -8.69 5.57 7.18
N CYS A 138 -9.45 6.65 6.98
CA CYS A 138 -8.89 7.99 7.08
C CYS A 138 -9.96 9.03 7.43
N PHE A 139 -9.71 9.87 8.44
CA PHE A 139 -10.59 10.95 8.84
C PHE A 139 -10.75 12.08 7.79
N LEU A 140 -9.95 12.09 6.74
CA LEU A 140 -10.14 13.05 5.63
C LEU A 140 -11.43 12.79 4.83
N TYR A 141 -12.05 11.63 5.01
CA TYR A 141 -13.23 11.20 4.25
C TYR A 141 -14.46 10.95 5.13
N THR A 142 -14.37 11.29 6.42
CA THR A 142 -15.50 11.17 7.38
C THR A 142 -16.35 12.42 7.40
#